data_1a804dd0c5c81eed2899315ac19e3caf
#
_entry.id   1a804dd0c5c81eed2899315ac19e3caf
#
_cell.length_a   1.000
_cell.length_b   1.000
_cell.length_c   1.000
_cell.angle_alpha   90.00
_cell.angle_beta   90.00
_cell.angle_gamma   90.00
#
_symmetry.space_group_name_H-M   'P 1'
#
loop_
_entity.id
_entity.type
_entity.pdbx_description
1 polymer ?
#
loop_
_entity_poly.entity_id
_entity_poly.type
_entity_poly.pdbx_seq_one_letter_code
_entity_poly.pdbx_strand_id
1 'polypeptide(L)'
;LNLKKKASAGQYMTLNDVLEMVSVSRPWLLEHVLYRSDIRSKIDIDKNKNGFVKYPQNQGGKYIFLASKTRDFFEQHFSELLKEK
;
A
#
# COMPACT_ATOMS: atom_id res chain seq x y z
N LEU A 1 19.80 -3.87 14.51
CA LEU A 1 19.49 -3.57 14.37
C LEU A 1 18.87 -3.42 14.29
N ASN A 2 18.64 -3.32 14.30
CA ASN A 2 18.00 -2.99 14.20
C ASN A 2 17.47 -2.81 13.73
N LEU A 3 17.33 -2.80 13.44
CA LEU A 3 16.82 -2.48 12.98
C LEU A 3 16.15 -2.32 12.69
N LYS A 4 16.10 -2.50 12.57
CA LYS A 4 15.46 -2.28 12.29
C LYS A 4 14.70 -1.89 12.38
N LYS A 5 14.64 -1.59 12.63
CA LYS A 5 13.98 -1.15 12.87
C LYS A 5 13.55 -0.71 12.58
N LYS A 6 13.77 -0.65 12.49
CA LYS A 6 13.34 -0.20 12.21
C LYS A 6 12.40 0.30 11.47
N ALA A 7 11.66 0.08 11.11
CA ALA A 7 10.67 0.64 10.24
C ALA A 7 10.31 2.05 10.60
N SER A 8 11.23 2.83 10.48
CA SER A 8 11.01 4.23 10.74
C SER A 8 10.38 4.90 9.52
N ALA A 9 9.97 6.14 9.71
CA ALA A 9 9.41 6.94 8.64
C ALA A 9 10.36 7.00 7.46
N GLY A 10 9.81 6.97 6.26
CA GLY A 10 10.60 6.99 5.05
C GLY A 10 11.02 5.65 4.54
N GLN A 11 10.77 4.61 5.30
CA GLN A 11 11.11 3.27 4.87
C GLN A 11 10.09 2.73 3.90
N TYR A 12 10.49 1.73 3.14
CA TYR A 12 9.63 1.14 2.14
C TYR A 12 9.12 -0.21 2.62
N MET A 13 7.95 -0.59 2.12
CA MET A 13 7.33 -1.86 2.43
C MET A 13 7.08 -2.63 1.15
N THR A 14 7.17 -3.95 1.25
CA THR A 14 6.75 -4.81 0.15
C THR A 14 5.25 -5.07 0.25
N LEU A 15 4.70 -5.71 -0.79
CA LEU A 15 3.29 -6.11 -0.75
C LEU A 15 3.02 -7.03 0.44
N ASN A 16 3.91 -7.99 0.70
CA ASN A 16 3.75 -8.88 1.83
C ASN A 16 3.73 -8.13 3.16
N ASP A 17 4.56 -7.11 3.28
CA ASP A 17 4.57 -6.30 4.50
C ASP A 17 3.24 -5.63 4.72
N VAL A 18 2.65 -5.11 3.65
CA VAL A 18 1.34 -4.46 3.75
C VAL A 18 0.27 -5.47 4.13
N LEU A 19 0.30 -6.65 3.53
CA LEU A 19 -0.68 -7.69 3.85
C LEU A 19 -0.63 -8.06 5.32
N GLU A 20 0.56 -8.17 5.88
CA GLU A 20 0.71 -8.47 7.29
C GLU A 20 0.21 -7.33 8.16
N MET A 21 0.49 -6.10 7.74
CA MET A 21 0.10 -4.94 8.52
C MET A 21 -1.42 -4.81 8.62
N VAL A 22 -2.13 -5.04 7.53
CA VAL A 22 -3.57 -4.86 7.51
C VAL A 22 -4.34 -6.16 7.67
N SER A 23 -3.66 -7.29 7.71
CA SER A 23 -4.26 -8.60 8.02
C SER A 23 -5.37 -8.97 7.03
N VAL A 24 -5.12 -8.76 5.75
CA VAL A 24 -6.08 -9.16 4.72
C VAL A 24 -5.39 -10.08 3.73
N SER A 25 -6.18 -10.76 2.91
CA SER A 25 -5.65 -11.62 1.89
C SER A 25 -5.12 -10.81 0.71
N ARG A 26 -4.22 -11.41 -0.04
CA ARG A 26 -3.66 -10.74 -1.20
C ARG A 26 -4.72 -10.42 -2.25
N PRO A 27 -5.62 -11.36 -2.62
CA PRO A 27 -6.68 -11.00 -3.58
C PRO A 27 -7.55 -9.86 -3.10
N TRP A 28 -7.87 -9.83 -1.81
CA TRP A 28 -8.70 -8.75 -1.28
C TRP A 28 -8.00 -7.40 -1.46
N LEU A 29 -6.72 -7.33 -1.10
CA LEU A 29 -5.98 -6.08 -1.20
C LEU A 29 -5.88 -5.62 -2.64
N LEU A 30 -5.58 -6.53 -3.55
CA LEU A 30 -5.47 -6.18 -4.95
C LEU A 30 -6.78 -5.65 -5.50
N GLU A 31 -7.88 -6.35 -5.23
CA GLU A 31 -9.16 -6.00 -5.82
C GLU A 31 -9.80 -4.78 -5.19
N HIS A 32 -9.64 -4.61 -3.89
CA HIS A 32 -10.36 -3.56 -3.18
C HIS A 32 -9.54 -2.28 -3.00
N VAL A 33 -8.25 -2.35 -3.23
CA VAL A 33 -7.39 -1.19 -3.05
C VAL A 33 -6.59 -0.91 -4.30
N LEU A 34 -5.73 -1.83 -4.68
CA LEU A 34 -4.74 -1.55 -5.71
C LEU A 34 -5.33 -1.45 -7.11
N TYR A 35 -6.36 -2.23 -7.41
CA TYR A 35 -6.97 -2.23 -8.74
C TYR A 35 -8.12 -1.24 -8.87
N ARG A 36 -8.60 -0.66 -7.78
CA ARG A 36 -9.67 0.32 -7.86
C ARG A 36 -9.14 1.60 -8.48
N SER A 37 -9.78 2.05 -9.54
CA SER A 37 -9.27 3.23 -10.25
C SER A 37 -9.37 4.50 -9.41
N ASP A 38 -10.41 4.61 -8.59
CA ASP A 38 -10.57 5.78 -7.74
C ASP A 38 -9.48 5.88 -6.68
N ILE A 39 -9.06 4.74 -6.14
CA ILE A 39 -7.98 4.71 -5.15
C ILE A 39 -6.63 4.84 -5.85
N ARG A 40 -6.44 4.11 -6.94
CA ARG A 40 -5.17 4.12 -7.65
C ARG A 40 -4.79 5.52 -8.12
N SER A 41 -5.77 6.30 -8.55
CA SER A 41 -5.47 7.66 -9.01
C SER A 41 -4.89 8.52 -7.90
N LYS A 42 -5.10 8.14 -6.65
CA LYS A 42 -4.59 8.90 -5.52
C LYS A 42 -3.26 8.38 -4.99
N ILE A 43 -3.03 7.08 -5.07
CA ILE A 43 -1.87 6.47 -4.41
C ILE A 43 -0.74 6.12 -5.37
N ASP A 44 -1.02 5.98 -6.67
CA ASP A 44 -0.03 5.61 -7.66
C ASP A 44 0.89 6.80 -7.94
N ILE A 45 2.18 6.64 -7.70
CA ILE A 45 3.12 7.75 -7.88
C ILE A 45 3.19 8.21 -9.32
N ASP A 46 2.85 7.35 -10.25
CA ASP A 46 2.86 7.72 -11.68
C ASP A 46 1.62 8.51 -12.08
N LYS A 47 0.60 8.51 -11.24
CA LYS A 47 -0.64 9.23 -11.53
C LYS A 47 -0.85 10.44 -10.62
N ASN A 48 -0.16 10.48 -9.51
CA ASN A 48 -0.34 11.55 -8.52
C ASN A 48 0.99 11.81 -7.85
N LYS A 49 1.43 13.06 -7.87
CA LYS A 49 2.73 13.39 -7.27
C LYS A 49 2.74 13.17 -5.77
N ASN A 50 1.58 13.10 -5.15
CA ASN A 50 1.48 12.79 -3.72
C ASN A 50 1.28 11.31 -3.47
N GLY A 51 1.36 10.50 -4.50
CA GLY A 51 1.22 9.06 -4.36
C GLY A 51 2.37 8.47 -3.55
N PHE A 52 2.15 7.27 -3.09
CA PHE A 52 3.13 6.59 -2.25
C PHE A 52 3.28 5.11 -2.60
N VAL A 53 2.71 4.69 -3.72
CA VAL A 53 2.80 3.31 -4.16
C VAL A 53 3.38 3.27 -5.57
N LYS A 54 4.45 2.51 -5.74
CA LYS A 54 5.02 2.26 -7.06
C LYS A 54 4.47 0.94 -7.57
N TYR A 55 3.64 1.02 -8.61
CA TYR A 55 3.07 -0.17 -9.23
C TYR A 55 4.10 -0.83 -10.13
N PRO A 56 4.09 -2.17 -10.25
CA PRO A 56 4.99 -2.83 -11.17
C PRO A 56 4.64 -2.49 -12.60
N GLN A 57 5.66 -2.33 -13.44
CA GLN A 57 5.45 -1.99 -14.83
C GLN A 57 5.44 -3.20 -15.75
N ASN A 58 5.83 -4.35 -15.21
CA ASN A 58 5.82 -5.58 -15.99
C ASN A 58 5.57 -6.73 -15.03
N GLN A 59 5.45 -7.94 -15.58
CA GLN A 59 5.08 -9.10 -14.79
C GLN A 59 6.10 -9.46 -13.73
N GLY A 60 7.36 -9.15 -13.97
CA GLY A 60 8.39 -9.43 -12.98
C GLY A 60 8.57 -8.36 -11.93
N GLY A 61 7.82 -7.27 -12.04
CA GLY A 61 7.97 -6.15 -11.13
C GLY A 61 7.31 -6.40 -9.80
N LYS A 62 7.62 -5.53 -8.85
CA LYS A 62 7.09 -5.64 -7.49
C LYS A 62 6.47 -4.32 -7.08
N TYR A 63 5.47 -4.40 -6.22
CA TYR A 63 4.91 -3.21 -5.58
C TYR A 63 5.87 -2.70 -4.52
N ILE A 64 6.02 -1.39 -4.45
CA ILE A 64 6.81 -0.75 -3.40
C ILE A 64 5.95 0.33 -2.77
N PHE A 65 5.85 0.29 -1.46
CA PHE A 65 5.01 1.23 -0.70
C PHE A 65 5.88 2.06 0.21
N LEU A 66 5.56 3.35 0.34
CA LEU A 66 6.20 4.19 1.34
C LEU A 66 5.51 3.97 2.67
N ALA A 67 6.25 3.44 3.64
CA ALA A 67 5.65 2.89 4.86
C ALA A 67 4.81 3.90 5.63
N SER A 68 5.32 5.11 5.84
CA SER A 68 4.60 6.08 6.66
C SER A 68 3.27 6.48 6.04
N LYS A 69 3.28 6.75 4.74
CA LYS A 69 2.05 7.17 4.07
C LYS A 69 1.09 6.01 3.86
N THR A 70 1.62 4.81 3.68
CA THR A 70 0.77 3.64 3.56
C THR A 70 0.03 3.38 4.87
N ARG A 71 0.72 3.49 5.99
CA ARG A 71 0.08 3.33 7.29
C ARG A 71 -1.01 4.38 7.49
N ASP A 72 -0.69 5.64 7.16
CA ASP A 72 -1.68 6.71 7.32
C ASP A 72 -2.91 6.46 6.47
N PHE A 73 -2.71 6.03 5.24
CA PHE A 73 -3.82 5.76 4.34
C PHE A 73 -4.75 4.70 4.91
N PHE A 74 -4.17 3.59 5.36
CA PHE A 74 -5.01 2.51 5.88
C PHE A 74 -5.67 2.87 7.19
N GLU A 75 -5.00 3.67 8.02
CA GLU A 75 -5.64 4.11 9.25
C GLU A 75 -6.85 5.00 8.99
N GLN A 76 -6.73 5.87 8.01
CA GLN A 76 -7.82 6.79 7.69
C GLN A 76 -8.97 6.12 6.98
N HIS A 77 -8.68 5.09 6.18
CA HIS A 77 -9.71 4.48 5.32
C HIS A 77 -10.10 3.09 5.76
N PHE A 78 -9.60 2.65 6.90
CA PHE A 78 -9.76 1.27 7.33
C PHE A 78 -11.23 0.87 7.42
N SER A 79 -12.03 1.66 8.12
CA SER A 79 -13.43 1.30 8.29
C SER A 79 -14.21 1.36 6.99
N GLU A 80 -13.87 2.31 6.12
CA GLU A 80 -14.52 2.37 4.80
C GLU A 80 -14.23 1.13 3.97
N LEU A 81 -12.96 0.73 3.96
CA LEU A 81 -12.56 -0.42 3.15
C LEU A 81 -13.21 -1.69 3.67
N LEU A 82 -13.29 -1.84 4.99
CA LEU A 82 -13.88 -3.04 5.57
C LEU A 82 -15.38 -3.10 5.37
N LYS A 83 -16.04 -1.96 5.30
CA LYS A 83 -17.48 -1.96 5.06
C LYS A 83 -17.84 -2.52 3.70
N GLU A 84 -16.90 -2.50 2.77
CA GLU A 84 -17.16 -2.96 1.41
C GLU A 84 -16.93 -4.45 1.23
N LYS A 85 -16.53 -5.12 2.29
CA LYS A 85 -16.28 -6.56 2.18
C LYS A 85 -17.54 -7.35 1.94
#